data_75c3ed541ad07d3b2ec3530e66f1931d
#
_entry.id   75c3ed541ad07d3b2ec3530e66f1931d
#
_cell.length_a   1.000
_cell.length_b   1.000
_cell.length_c   1.000
_cell.angle_alpha   90.00
_cell.angle_beta   90.00
_cell.angle_gamma   90.00
#
_symmetry.space_group_name_H-M   'P 1'
#
loop_
_entity.id
_entity.type
_entity.pdbx_description
1 polymer ?
#
loop_
_entity_poly.entity_id
_entity_poly.type
_entity_poly.pdbx_seq_one_letter_code
_entity_poly.pdbx_strand_id
1 'polypeptide(L)'
;MMQRRDALKTLGAAFLTPVVSSAFADEPKRRVWKTAFGLNGFASASRKYEKTFPIWEVLDFAARTDFDGIELHASWPMGAYPNPDESESIRALRRLYDAYGLRIFSIQTGAGGAFSPDAAVRKRWLSEFRDQSRFARAVGCDCIGTWPGGGRRGQTLKQAIEHLARSFREAAKIVHDLGLTFAFEIEPVFIFNTEEHLQRILEQANHPAVKTIYDPSHFDLMNGSTGKPHELLQRIGVGNIGYIHFTDTDGTRRDKGTSKHLACGDGHIDVTASFETLWKGGFRGWMNIDTWEIPDPYDACRKAKRAIDAFFERS
;
A
#
# COMPACT_ATOMS: atom_id res chain seq x y z
N MET A 1 -72.42 -45.90 -25.58
CA MET A 1 -72.04 -47.29 -25.29
C MET A 1 -70.73 -47.28 -24.55
N MET A 2 -70.82 -47.59 -23.30
CA MET A 2 -70.02 -48.55 -22.49
C MET A 2 -68.53 -48.25 -22.48
N GLN A 3 -68.06 -47.85 -21.32
CA GLN A 3 -67.47 -48.58 -20.17
C GLN A 3 -65.98 -48.93 -20.46
N ARG A 4 -65.05 -48.81 -19.57
CA ARG A 4 -64.94 -49.00 -18.09
C ARG A 4 -63.64 -48.44 -17.57
N ARG A 5 -63.67 -47.99 -16.36
CA ARG A 5 -62.68 -47.89 -15.31
C ARG A 5 -61.59 -48.98 -15.39
N ASP A 6 -60.34 -48.63 -15.04
CA ASP A 6 -59.67 -49.27 -13.91
C ASP A 6 -58.50 -48.43 -13.39
N ALA A 7 -58.37 -48.50 -12.11
CA ALA A 7 -57.41 -47.78 -11.30
C ALA A 7 -56.10 -48.58 -11.23
N LEU A 8 -54.96 -47.92 -11.25
CA LEU A 8 -53.69 -48.54 -10.86
C LEU A 8 -52.80 -47.58 -10.07
N LYS A 9 -52.72 -47.86 -8.83
CA LYS A 9 -51.67 -47.88 -7.82
C LYS A 9 -50.44 -47.02 -8.08
N THR A 10 -50.34 -46.01 -7.26
CA THR A 10 -49.15 -45.26 -6.85
C THR A 10 -48.06 -46.19 -6.33
N LEU A 11 -46.88 -46.13 -6.93
CA LEU A 11 -45.64 -46.59 -6.36
C LEU A 11 -44.71 -45.37 -6.29
N GLY A 12 -44.55 -44.85 -5.08
CA GLY A 12 -43.60 -43.79 -4.80
C GLY A 12 -42.17 -44.34 -4.89
N ALA A 13 -41.42 -43.89 -5.88
CA ALA A 13 -39.97 -44.02 -5.92
C ALA A 13 -39.39 -42.74 -5.32
N ALA A 14 -38.92 -42.85 -4.10
CA ALA A 14 -38.09 -41.82 -3.47
C ALA A 14 -36.73 -41.79 -4.20
N PHE A 15 -36.54 -40.79 -5.06
CA PHE A 15 -35.21 -40.51 -5.58
C PHE A 15 -34.40 -39.82 -4.46
N LEU A 16 -33.54 -40.60 -3.82
CA LEU A 16 -32.41 -40.07 -3.04
C LEU A 16 -31.42 -39.48 -4.03
N THR A 17 -31.48 -38.17 -4.21
CA THR A 17 -30.40 -37.43 -4.84
C THR A 17 -29.18 -37.47 -3.92
N PRO A 18 -28.03 -37.97 -4.37
CA PRO A 18 -26.81 -37.85 -3.60
C PRO A 18 -26.47 -36.38 -3.54
N VAL A 19 -26.43 -35.81 -2.33
CA VAL A 19 -25.76 -34.54 -2.08
C VAL A 19 -24.29 -34.77 -2.36
N VAL A 20 -23.85 -34.46 -3.58
CA VAL A 20 -22.43 -34.35 -3.91
C VAL A 20 -21.98 -33.09 -3.21
N SER A 21 -21.46 -33.24 -2.00
CA SER A 21 -20.62 -32.24 -1.38
C SER A 21 -19.39 -32.08 -2.28
N SER A 22 -19.45 -31.16 -3.22
CA SER A 22 -18.27 -30.71 -3.93
C SER A 22 -17.40 -30.01 -2.89
N ALA A 23 -16.45 -30.73 -2.30
CA ALA A 23 -15.27 -30.10 -1.73
C ALA A 23 -14.65 -29.32 -2.90
N PHE A 24 -14.89 -28.02 -2.94
CA PHE A 24 -14.10 -27.13 -3.77
C PHE A 24 -12.67 -27.27 -3.25
N ALA A 25 -11.85 -28.06 -3.91
CA ALA A 25 -10.42 -27.96 -3.78
C ALA A 25 -10.09 -26.53 -4.17
N ASP A 26 -9.57 -25.75 -3.23
CA ASP A 26 -9.09 -24.40 -3.52
C ASP A 26 -8.10 -24.51 -4.70
N GLU A 27 -8.41 -23.88 -5.83
CA GLU A 27 -7.45 -23.80 -6.93
C GLU A 27 -6.17 -23.14 -6.43
N PRO A 28 -4.99 -23.61 -6.85
CA PRO A 28 -3.73 -23.04 -6.39
C PRO A 28 -3.71 -21.53 -6.68
N LYS A 29 -3.52 -20.73 -5.63
CA LYS A 29 -3.47 -19.27 -5.72
C LYS A 29 -2.25 -18.85 -6.54
N ARG A 30 -2.43 -18.51 -7.79
CA ARG A 30 -1.34 -17.89 -8.56
C ARG A 30 -0.97 -16.54 -7.96
N ARG A 31 0.34 -16.27 -7.72
CA ARG A 31 0.82 -14.96 -7.26
C ARG A 31 0.36 -13.86 -8.23
N VAL A 32 -0.48 -12.99 -7.73
CA VAL A 32 -1.04 -11.85 -8.48
C VAL A 32 -0.58 -10.51 -7.92
N TRP A 33 0.05 -10.53 -6.75
CA TRP A 33 0.66 -9.34 -6.17
C TRP A 33 2.06 -9.14 -6.72
N LYS A 34 2.37 -7.91 -7.07
CA LYS A 34 3.72 -7.51 -7.39
C LYS A 34 4.45 -7.17 -6.09
N THR A 35 5.70 -7.55 -5.99
CA THR A 35 6.51 -7.33 -4.78
C THR A 35 7.56 -6.26 -5.03
N ALA A 36 7.72 -5.37 -4.07
CA ALA A 36 8.71 -4.31 -4.09
C ALA A 36 9.21 -4.01 -2.67
N PHE A 37 10.21 -3.18 -2.53
CA PHE A 37 10.56 -2.55 -1.26
C PHE A 37 10.92 -1.07 -1.44
N GLY A 38 10.75 -0.31 -0.35
CA GLY A 38 11.01 1.11 -0.33
C GLY A 38 12.49 1.44 -0.05
N LEU A 39 13.07 2.35 -0.83
CA LEU A 39 14.42 2.89 -0.54
C LEU A 39 14.45 3.71 0.75
N ASN A 40 13.28 4.11 1.25
CA ASN A 40 13.10 4.78 2.53
C ASN A 40 13.71 3.99 3.70
N GLY A 41 13.50 2.67 3.75
CA GLY A 41 14.06 1.79 4.77
C GLY A 41 15.58 1.76 4.75
N PHE A 42 16.18 1.67 3.58
CA PHE A 42 17.66 1.70 3.43
C PHE A 42 18.23 3.07 3.82
N ALA A 43 17.57 4.16 3.41
CA ALA A 43 17.98 5.51 3.78
C ALA A 43 17.89 5.76 5.29
N SER A 44 16.87 5.25 5.95
CA SER A 44 16.70 5.38 7.40
C SER A 44 17.72 4.53 8.17
N ALA A 45 17.96 3.29 7.74
CA ALA A 45 18.94 2.42 8.33
C ALA A 45 20.38 2.96 8.15
N SER A 46 20.68 3.54 6.99
CA SER A 46 21.96 4.20 6.74
C SER A 46 22.22 5.33 7.75
N ARG A 47 21.22 6.20 7.95
CA ARG A 47 21.35 7.32 8.90
C ARG A 47 21.41 6.88 10.36
N LYS A 48 20.61 5.88 10.74
CA LYS A 48 20.46 5.48 12.15
C LYS A 48 21.57 4.58 12.63
N TYR A 49 22.07 3.70 11.76
CA TYR A 49 23.04 2.65 12.13
C TYR A 49 24.38 2.84 11.43
N GLU A 50 24.60 4.02 10.81
CA GLU A 50 25.88 4.39 10.13
C GLU A 50 26.32 3.34 9.10
N LYS A 51 25.34 2.74 8.40
CA LYS A 51 25.57 1.72 7.36
C LYS A 51 25.58 2.33 5.97
N THR A 52 26.33 1.72 5.07
CA THR A 52 26.32 2.11 3.65
C THR A 52 25.57 1.06 2.83
N PHE A 53 24.71 1.54 1.95
CA PHE A 53 23.94 0.70 1.03
C PHE A 53 24.11 1.26 -0.39
N PRO A 54 25.17 0.85 -1.14
CA PRO A 54 25.37 1.28 -2.52
C PRO A 54 24.16 0.88 -3.37
N ILE A 55 23.67 1.80 -4.21
CA ILE A 55 22.43 1.56 -4.96
C ILE A 55 22.51 0.30 -5.83
N TRP A 56 23.66 0.04 -6.46
CA TRP A 56 23.84 -1.16 -7.29
C TRP A 56 23.75 -2.47 -6.49
N GLU A 57 24.20 -2.49 -5.22
CA GLU A 57 24.04 -3.66 -4.35
C GLU A 57 22.57 -3.86 -3.94
N VAL A 58 21.87 -2.76 -3.68
CA VAL A 58 20.44 -2.79 -3.35
C VAL A 58 19.61 -3.30 -4.53
N LEU A 59 19.92 -2.84 -5.76
CA LEU A 59 19.23 -3.29 -6.97
C LEU A 59 19.59 -4.74 -7.32
N ASP A 60 20.85 -5.16 -7.18
CA ASP A 60 21.27 -6.53 -7.37
C ASP A 60 20.60 -7.49 -6.36
N PHE A 61 20.49 -7.06 -5.10
CA PHE A 61 19.74 -7.80 -4.09
C PHE A 61 18.27 -7.95 -4.49
N ALA A 62 17.61 -6.88 -4.94
CA ALA A 62 16.22 -6.93 -5.39
C ALA A 62 16.03 -7.95 -6.52
N ALA A 63 16.88 -7.89 -7.54
CA ALA A 63 16.85 -8.79 -8.68
C ALA A 63 17.08 -10.26 -8.27
N ARG A 64 18.09 -10.53 -7.45
CA ARG A 64 18.38 -11.91 -6.99
C ARG A 64 17.36 -12.48 -6.02
N THR A 65 16.55 -11.63 -5.39
CA THR A 65 15.48 -12.04 -4.47
C THR A 65 14.11 -12.07 -5.17
N ASP A 66 14.07 -11.90 -6.50
CA ASP A 66 12.86 -11.93 -7.32
C ASP A 66 11.81 -10.91 -6.89
N PHE A 67 12.25 -9.67 -6.59
CA PHE A 67 11.37 -8.54 -6.47
C PHE A 67 11.00 -7.99 -7.86
N ASP A 68 9.76 -7.52 -8.00
CA ASP A 68 9.26 -6.96 -9.26
C ASP A 68 9.60 -5.46 -9.42
N GLY A 69 9.90 -4.77 -8.30
CA GLY A 69 10.16 -3.34 -8.37
C GLY A 69 10.66 -2.68 -7.09
N ILE A 70 10.78 -1.36 -7.17
CA ILE A 70 11.31 -0.49 -6.11
C ILE A 70 10.38 0.71 -5.97
N GLU A 71 10.17 1.16 -4.71
CA GLU A 71 9.63 2.48 -4.42
C GLU A 71 10.76 3.47 -4.18
N LEU A 72 10.75 4.58 -4.92
CA LEU A 72 11.68 5.67 -4.71
C LEU A 72 11.31 6.47 -3.46
N HIS A 73 12.34 6.96 -2.77
CA HIS A 73 12.19 7.98 -1.75
C HIS A 73 12.68 9.32 -2.30
N ALA A 74 11.99 10.41 -2.00
CA ALA A 74 12.24 11.72 -2.59
C ALA A 74 13.68 12.25 -2.44
N SER A 75 14.44 11.80 -1.44
CA SER A 75 15.77 12.30 -1.11
C SER A 75 16.92 11.29 -1.22
N TRP A 76 16.64 10.06 -1.64
CA TRP A 76 17.68 9.02 -1.72
C TRP A 76 17.68 8.34 -3.11
N PRO A 77 18.82 7.90 -3.66
CA PRO A 77 20.12 7.74 -3.01
C PRO A 77 21.03 8.96 -3.01
N MET A 78 20.85 9.95 -3.87
CA MET A 78 21.86 10.97 -4.17
C MET A 78 21.31 12.41 -4.18
N GLY A 79 20.17 12.68 -3.54
CA GLY A 79 19.56 14.01 -3.56
C GLY A 79 18.44 14.16 -4.58
N ALA A 80 18.47 15.17 -5.41
CA ALA A 80 17.37 15.45 -6.34
C ALA A 80 17.31 14.47 -7.52
N TYR A 81 16.10 14.02 -7.86
CA TYR A 81 15.85 13.35 -9.12
C TYR A 81 15.81 14.35 -10.29
N PRO A 82 15.96 13.86 -11.55
CA PRO A 82 15.83 14.70 -12.72
C PRO A 82 14.48 15.42 -12.78
N ASN A 83 14.47 16.60 -13.36
CA ASN A 83 13.21 17.23 -13.74
C ASN A 83 12.43 16.33 -14.72
N PRO A 84 11.10 16.30 -14.67
CA PRO A 84 10.30 15.51 -15.61
C PRO A 84 10.53 15.87 -17.09
N ASP A 85 11.04 17.07 -17.37
CA ASP A 85 11.36 17.53 -18.73
C ASP A 85 12.77 17.14 -19.19
N GLU A 86 13.63 16.66 -18.29
CA GLU A 86 14.99 16.20 -18.62
C GLU A 86 14.97 14.76 -19.16
N SER A 87 14.48 14.60 -20.38
CA SER A 87 14.19 13.28 -20.96
C SER A 87 15.39 12.33 -21.02
N GLU A 88 16.62 12.83 -21.19
CA GLU A 88 17.83 12.00 -21.20
C GLU A 88 18.15 11.47 -19.79
N SER A 89 18.06 12.33 -18.78
CA SER A 89 18.27 11.97 -17.38
C SER A 89 17.22 10.97 -16.90
N ILE A 90 15.96 11.16 -17.27
CA ILE A 90 14.86 10.22 -17.02
C ILE A 90 15.13 8.87 -17.67
N ARG A 91 15.56 8.84 -18.94
CA ARG A 91 15.92 7.59 -19.62
C ARG A 91 17.12 6.90 -18.95
N ALA A 92 18.10 7.67 -18.51
CA ALA A 92 19.25 7.10 -17.78
C ALA A 92 18.83 6.45 -16.46
N LEU A 93 17.99 7.14 -15.70
CA LEU A 93 17.43 6.60 -14.44
C LEU A 93 16.64 5.30 -14.70
N ARG A 94 15.75 5.28 -15.68
CA ARG A 94 15.01 4.07 -16.06
C ARG A 94 15.91 2.92 -16.45
N ARG A 95 16.90 3.16 -17.34
CA ARG A 95 17.86 2.13 -17.74
C ARG A 95 18.63 1.51 -16.59
N LEU A 96 18.89 2.28 -15.52
CA LEU A 96 19.54 1.74 -14.32
C LEU A 96 18.69 0.65 -13.68
N TYR A 97 17.40 0.86 -13.50
CA TYR A 97 16.48 -0.14 -12.91
C TYR A 97 16.15 -1.26 -13.88
N ASP A 98 15.93 -0.93 -15.15
CA ASP A 98 15.64 -1.91 -16.21
C ASP A 98 16.78 -2.93 -16.38
N ALA A 99 18.06 -2.51 -16.16
CA ALA A 99 19.22 -3.39 -16.21
C ALA A 99 19.18 -4.50 -15.15
N TYR A 100 18.43 -4.31 -14.06
CA TYR A 100 18.19 -5.32 -13.03
C TYR A 100 16.83 -6.00 -13.16
N GLY A 101 16.06 -5.71 -14.22
CA GLY A 101 14.72 -6.23 -14.41
C GLY A 101 13.66 -5.64 -13.46
N LEU A 102 13.95 -4.50 -12.85
CA LEU A 102 13.11 -3.89 -11.81
C LEU A 102 12.29 -2.73 -12.35
N ARG A 103 11.05 -2.61 -11.92
CA ARG A 103 10.22 -1.43 -12.17
C ARG A 103 10.38 -0.41 -11.04
N ILE A 104 10.41 0.87 -11.39
CA ILE A 104 10.10 1.94 -10.44
C ILE A 104 8.58 2.04 -10.39
N PHE A 105 7.94 1.51 -9.32
CA PHE A 105 6.49 1.46 -9.29
C PHE A 105 5.83 2.66 -8.60
N SER A 106 6.54 3.30 -7.69
CA SER A 106 6.05 4.44 -6.90
C SER A 106 7.21 5.36 -6.51
N ILE A 107 6.85 6.59 -6.19
CA ILE A 107 7.69 7.51 -5.42
C ILE A 107 6.89 8.01 -4.23
N GLN A 108 7.49 7.93 -3.04
CA GLN A 108 6.89 8.45 -1.81
C GLN A 108 7.30 9.90 -1.58
N THR A 109 6.30 10.76 -1.44
CA THR A 109 6.46 12.23 -1.35
C THR A 109 5.86 12.77 -0.06
N GLY A 110 6.16 14.04 0.25
CA GLY A 110 5.58 14.73 1.39
C GLY A 110 4.33 15.53 1.02
N ALA A 111 3.34 15.58 1.91
CA ALA A 111 2.17 16.44 1.78
C ALA A 111 2.28 17.70 2.67
N GLY A 112 3.49 18.17 2.94
CA GLY A 112 3.71 19.38 3.74
C GLY A 112 3.07 20.60 3.11
N GLY A 113 2.04 21.15 3.78
CA GLY A 113 1.26 22.29 3.26
C GLY A 113 -0.08 21.93 2.64
N ALA A 114 -0.36 20.65 2.32
CA ALA A 114 -1.63 20.21 1.71
C ALA A 114 -2.88 20.62 2.52
N PHE A 115 -2.77 20.68 3.84
CA PHE A 115 -3.85 21.10 4.72
C PHE A 115 -3.60 22.43 5.45
N SER A 116 -2.66 23.24 4.95
CA SER A 116 -2.42 24.57 5.53
C SER A 116 -3.71 25.41 5.54
N PRO A 117 -3.98 26.23 6.58
CA PRO A 117 -5.06 27.21 6.53
C PRO A 117 -4.84 28.24 5.42
N ASP A 118 -3.58 28.53 5.06
CA ASP A 118 -3.22 29.43 3.97
C ASP A 118 -3.41 28.77 2.60
N ALA A 119 -4.27 29.37 1.78
CA ALA A 119 -4.57 28.89 0.43
C ALA A 119 -3.36 28.98 -0.52
N ALA A 120 -2.46 29.95 -0.33
CA ALA A 120 -1.26 30.09 -1.16
C ALA A 120 -0.28 28.94 -0.89
N VAL A 121 -0.17 28.50 0.37
CA VAL A 121 0.64 27.33 0.76
C VAL A 121 0.08 26.05 0.13
N ARG A 122 -1.25 25.85 0.17
CA ARG A 122 -1.89 24.69 -0.49
C ARG A 122 -1.69 24.69 -2.00
N LYS A 123 -1.78 25.87 -2.62
CA LYS A 123 -1.55 26.02 -4.07
C LYS A 123 -0.11 25.66 -4.45
N ARG A 124 0.88 26.07 -3.65
CA ARG A 124 2.30 25.73 -3.85
C ARG A 124 2.51 24.22 -3.73
N TRP A 125 1.99 23.60 -2.66
CA TRP A 125 2.04 22.14 -2.52
C TRP A 125 1.46 21.41 -3.74
N LEU A 126 0.31 21.86 -4.25
CA LEU A 126 -0.33 21.24 -5.42
C LEU A 126 0.52 21.39 -6.69
N SER A 127 1.25 22.49 -6.84
CA SER A 127 2.20 22.69 -7.93
C SER A 127 3.38 21.71 -7.84
N GLU A 128 3.98 21.58 -6.65
CA GLU A 128 5.07 20.63 -6.39
C GLU A 128 4.60 19.19 -6.59
N PHE A 129 3.40 18.84 -6.13
CA PHE A 129 2.81 17.51 -6.33
C PHE A 129 2.57 17.20 -7.83
N ARG A 130 2.19 18.21 -8.63
CA ARG A 130 2.05 18.05 -10.09
C ARG A 130 3.38 17.70 -10.76
N ASP A 131 4.46 18.37 -10.37
CA ASP A 131 5.79 18.09 -10.93
C ASP A 131 6.30 16.71 -10.49
N GLN A 132 6.07 16.33 -9.23
CA GLN A 132 6.37 14.98 -8.74
C GLN A 132 5.54 13.90 -9.47
N SER A 133 4.27 14.18 -9.77
CA SER A 133 3.41 13.26 -10.52
C SER A 133 3.86 13.12 -11.97
N ARG A 134 4.31 14.20 -12.62
CA ARG A 134 4.91 14.16 -13.96
C ARG A 134 6.19 13.34 -13.96
N PHE A 135 7.05 13.52 -12.95
CA PHE A 135 8.24 12.70 -12.76
C PHE A 135 7.87 11.22 -12.57
N ALA A 136 6.95 10.91 -11.66
CA ALA A 136 6.48 9.53 -11.44
C ALA A 136 6.00 8.88 -12.74
N ARG A 137 5.21 9.60 -13.53
CA ARG A 137 4.77 9.12 -14.86
C ARG A 137 5.94 8.91 -15.81
N ALA A 138 6.88 9.85 -15.86
CA ALA A 138 8.02 9.82 -16.78
C ALA A 138 8.95 8.62 -16.49
N VAL A 139 9.16 8.26 -15.22
CA VAL A 139 9.96 7.08 -14.85
C VAL A 139 9.19 5.76 -14.91
N GLY A 140 7.88 5.79 -15.17
CA GLY A 140 7.05 4.60 -15.39
C GLY A 140 6.37 4.07 -14.14
N CYS A 141 6.15 4.90 -13.12
CA CYS A 141 5.40 4.52 -11.92
C CYS A 141 3.94 4.15 -12.25
N ASP A 142 3.39 3.25 -11.43
CA ASP A 142 1.95 2.93 -11.37
C ASP A 142 1.25 3.80 -10.30
N CYS A 143 1.99 4.19 -9.25
CA CYS A 143 1.49 4.90 -8.08
C CYS A 143 2.34 6.12 -7.72
N ILE A 144 1.76 7.02 -6.94
CA ILE A 144 2.48 8.05 -6.19
C ILE A 144 1.95 8.08 -4.76
N GLY A 145 2.85 8.03 -3.79
CA GLY A 145 2.54 8.05 -2.37
C GLY A 145 2.77 9.40 -1.73
N THR A 146 2.09 9.67 -0.60
CA THR A 146 2.34 10.87 0.18
C THR A 146 2.08 10.69 1.67
N TRP A 147 2.86 11.41 2.49
CA TRP A 147 2.66 11.51 3.94
C TRP A 147 2.04 12.87 4.31
N PRO A 148 0.79 12.91 4.83
CA PRO A 148 0.15 14.16 5.22
C PRO A 148 0.65 14.69 6.58
N GLY A 149 1.96 14.85 6.72
CA GLY A 149 2.58 15.39 7.91
C GLY A 149 2.39 16.91 8.08
N GLY A 150 2.52 17.37 9.31
CA GLY A 150 2.44 18.79 9.68
C GLY A 150 1.52 19.08 10.87
N GLY A 151 1.54 20.33 11.34
CA GLY A 151 0.75 20.78 12.48
C GLY A 151 -0.51 21.55 12.08
N ARG A 152 -1.46 21.67 13.00
CA ARG A 152 -2.76 22.34 12.78
C ARG A 152 -2.68 23.84 12.50
N ARG A 153 -1.63 24.52 12.94
CA ARG A 153 -1.41 25.96 12.71
C ARG A 153 -2.64 26.84 13.03
N GLY A 154 -3.25 26.59 14.19
CA GLY A 154 -4.39 27.36 14.69
C GLY A 154 -5.77 26.91 14.16
N GLN A 155 -5.85 26.00 13.19
CA GLN A 155 -7.13 25.46 12.71
C GLN A 155 -7.63 24.29 13.57
N THR A 156 -8.92 24.05 13.54
CA THR A 156 -9.51 22.85 14.13
C THR A 156 -9.14 21.61 13.32
N LEU A 157 -9.22 20.43 13.92
CA LEU A 157 -8.97 19.17 13.20
C LEU A 157 -9.96 18.98 12.03
N LYS A 158 -11.23 19.35 12.22
CA LYS A 158 -12.24 19.33 11.16
C LYS A 158 -11.82 20.18 9.95
N GLN A 159 -11.39 21.41 10.18
CA GLN A 159 -10.88 22.29 9.12
C GLN A 159 -9.64 21.75 8.43
N ALA A 160 -8.73 21.12 9.20
CA ALA A 160 -7.53 20.48 8.64
C ALA A 160 -7.91 19.31 7.70
N ILE A 161 -8.87 18.46 8.09
CA ILE A 161 -9.39 17.37 7.24
C ILE A 161 -10.04 17.94 5.98
N GLU A 162 -10.88 18.97 6.09
CA GLU A 162 -11.55 19.61 4.95
C GLU A 162 -10.52 20.21 3.96
N HIS A 163 -9.46 20.86 4.46
CA HIS A 163 -8.39 21.37 3.62
C HIS A 163 -7.60 20.25 2.94
N LEU A 164 -7.24 19.20 3.68
CA LEU A 164 -6.52 18.05 3.13
C LEU A 164 -7.33 17.35 2.05
N ALA A 165 -8.59 17.02 2.34
CA ALA A 165 -9.47 16.34 1.40
C ALA A 165 -9.69 17.15 0.10
N ARG A 166 -9.81 18.48 0.22
CA ARG A 166 -9.89 19.37 -0.95
C ARG A 166 -8.61 19.33 -1.78
N SER A 167 -7.45 19.40 -1.13
CA SER A 167 -6.15 19.32 -1.81
C SER A 167 -5.94 17.97 -2.47
N PHE A 168 -6.33 16.88 -1.80
CA PHE A 168 -6.25 15.53 -2.34
C PHE A 168 -7.20 15.30 -3.52
N ARG A 169 -8.38 15.89 -3.50
CA ARG A 169 -9.29 15.87 -4.65
C ARG A 169 -8.68 16.54 -5.88
N GLU A 170 -8.01 17.69 -5.71
CA GLU A 170 -7.32 18.35 -6.83
C GLU A 170 -6.08 17.56 -7.28
N ALA A 171 -5.33 16.98 -6.36
CA ALA A 171 -4.23 16.07 -6.67
C ALA A 171 -4.70 14.83 -7.44
N ALA A 172 -5.85 14.28 -7.07
CA ALA A 172 -6.44 13.12 -7.74
C ALA A 172 -6.77 13.37 -9.22
N LYS A 173 -7.21 14.57 -9.58
CA LYS A 173 -7.43 14.95 -10.99
C LYS A 173 -6.11 14.89 -11.78
N ILE A 174 -5.03 15.41 -11.21
CA ILE A 174 -3.69 15.40 -11.82
C ILE A 174 -3.23 13.97 -12.09
N VAL A 175 -3.31 13.09 -11.09
CA VAL A 175 -2.85 11.69 -11.23
C VAL A 175 -3.75 10.87 -12.14
N HIS A 176 -5.06 11.15 -12.14
CA HIS A 176 -6.01 10.51 -13.05
C HIS A 176 -5.64 10.77 -14.52
N ASP A 177 -5.36 12.03 -14.86
CA ASP A 177 -4.95 12.44 -16.20
C ASP A 177 -3.63 11.80 -16.63
N LEU A 178 -2.76 11.49 -15.66
CA LEU A 178 -1.48 10.80 -15.88
C LEU A 178 -1.57 9.28 -15.84
N GLY A 179 -2.73 8.70 -15.54
CA GLY A 179 -2.91 7.26 -15.38
C GLY A 179 -2.20 6.67 -14.17
N LEU A 180 -2.07 7.44 -13.09
CA LEU A 180 -1.45 7.02 -11.83
C LEU A 180 -2.51 6.80 -10.74
N THR A 181 -2.18 5.96 -9.77
CA THR A 181 -2.92 5.88 -8.49
C THR A 181 -2.25 6.79 -7.47
N PHE A 182 -3.04 7.62 -6.80
CA PHE A 182 -2.61 8.43 -5.66
C PHE A 182 -2.97 7.74 -4.35
N ALA A 183 -2.00 7.48 -3.50
CA ALA A 183 -2.24 6.90 -2.19
C ALA A 183 -1.57 7.73 -1.08
N PHE A 184 -2.23 7.86 0.06
CA PHE A 184 -1.67 8.54 1.21
C PHE A 184 -1.56 7.60 2.40
N GLU A 185 -0.55 7.80 3.22
CA GLU A 185 -0.30 7.01 4.41
C GLU A 185 -0.56 7.83 5.66
N ILE A 186 -1.34 7.29 6.58
CA ILE A 186 -1.56 7.88 7.90
C ILE A 186 -0.68 7.16 8.90
N GLU A 187 0.10 7.94 9.64
CA GLU A 187 0.96 7.45 10.70
C GLU A 187 0.52 7.92 12.08
N PRO A 188 0.85 7.19 13.15
CA PRO A 188 0.49 7.56 14.53
C PRO A 188 1.02 8.93 14.98
N VAL A 189 2.09 9.42 14.35
CA VAL A 189 2.71 10.73 14.64
C VAL A 189 1.96 11.91 14.05
N PHE A 190 1.10 11.68 13.04
CA PHE A 190 0.36 12.72 12.37
C PHE A 190 -0.86 13.18 13.17
N ILE A 191 -1.37 14.37 12.85
CA ILE A 191 -2.63 14.86 13.43
C ILE A 191 -3.86 14.07 12.95
N PHE A 192 -3.71 13.35 11.82
CA PHE A 192 -4.69 12.43 11.25
C PHE A 192 -4.21 11.00 11.54
N ASN A 193 -4.63 10.39 12.65
CA ASN A 193 -4.07 9.13 13.14
C ASN A 193 -5.11 8.16 13.71
N THR A 194 -6.37 8.31 13.29
CA THR A 194 -7.44 7.40 13.69
C THR A 194 -8.20 6.89 12.48
N GLU A 195 -8.94 5.78 12.66
CA GLU A 195 -9.85 5.24 11.65
C GLU A 195 -10.85 6.31 11.16
N GLU A 196 -11.45 7.06 12.08
CA GLU A 196 -12.41 8.14 11.76
C GLU A 196 -11.77 9.21 10.85
N HIS A 197 -10.53 9.59 11.14
CA HIS A 197 -9.82 10.58 10.31
C HIS A 197 -9.59 10.05 8.90
N LEU A 198 -9.17 8.79 8.77
CA LEU A 198 -8.92 8.13 7.49
C LEU A 198 -10.21 8.06 6.66
N GLN A 199 -11.30 7.57 7.25
CA GLN A 199 -12.60 7.51 6.61
C GLN A 199 -13.08 8.89 6.13
N ARG A 200 -13.02 9.90 7.00
CA ARG A 200 -13.43 11.27 6.65
C ARG A 200 -12.60 11.88 5.53
N ILE A 201 -11.28 11.63 5.49
CA ILE A 201 -10.43 12.12 4.40
C ILE A 201 -10.86 11.48 3.07
N LEU A 202 -11.06 10.16 3.03
CA LEU A 202 -11.50 9.44 1.84
C LEU A 202 -12.88 9.90 1.37
N GLU A 203 -13.85 9.98 2.28
CA GLU A 203 -15.22 10.42 2.00
C GLU A 203 -15.26 11.84 1.46
N GLN A 204 -14.55 12.79 2.10
CA GLN A 204 -14.53 14.17 1.69
C GLN A 204 -13.70 14.42 0.44
N ALA A 205 -12.62 13.68 0.21
CA ALA A 205 -11.91 13.72 -1.06
C ALA A 205 -12.84 13.25 -2.20
N ASN A 206 -13.66 12.24 -1.96
CA ASN A 206 -14.68 11.74 -2.86
C ASN A 206 -14.21 11.63 -4.32
N HIS A 207 -13.11 10.94 -4.53
CA HIS A 207 -12.53 10.74 -5.86
C HIS A 207 -11.90 9.35 -5.97
N PRO A 208 -12.21 8.55 -7.01
CA PRO A 208 -11.79 7.15 -7.11
C PRO A 208 -10.26 6.96 -7.18
N ALA A 209 -9.53 7.98 -7.62
CA ALA A 209 -8.07 7.95 -7.65
C ALA A 209 -7.40 8.28 -6.30
N VAL A 210 -8.16 8.73 -5.28
CA VAL A 210 -7.64 8.90 -3.92
C VAL A 210 -7.78 7.57 -3.19
N LYS A 211 -6.66 7.01 -2.78
CA LYS A 211 -6.56 5.75 -2.05
C LYS A 211 -5.73 5.97 -0.78
N THR A 212 -5.74 4.99 0.10
CA THR A 212 -4.79 4.95 1.23
C THR A 212 -3.75 3.86 1.03
N ILE A 213 -2.58 4.02 1.64
CA ILE A 213 -1.61 2.96 1.80
C ILE A 213 -2.04 2.15 3.02
N TYR A 214 -2.04 0.83 2.90
CA TYR A 214 -2.20 -0.06 4.04
C TYR A 214 -0.83 -0.41 4.60
N ASP A 215 -0.52 0.15 5.76
CA ASP A 215 0.60 -0.27 6.60
C ASP A 215 0.04 -0.98 7.83
N PRO A 216 0.27 -2.29 7.99
CA PRO A 216 -0.24 -3.05 9.12
C PRO A 216 0.19 -2.48 10.47
N SER A 217 1.42 -1.95 10.58
CA SER A 217 1.92 -1.40 11.84
C SER A 217 1.21 -0.12 12.27
N HIS A 218 0.85 0.74 11.32
CA HIS A 218 0.08 1.95 11.58
C HIS A 218 -1.39 1.63 11.85
N PHE A 219 -1.97 0.71 11.08
CA PHE A 219 -3.35 0.25 11.25
C PHE A 219 -3.54 -0.48 12.59
N ASP A 220 -2.52 -1.23 13.03
CA ASP A 220 -2.54 -1.88 14.35
C ASP A 220 -2.66 -0.87 15.49
N LEU A 221 -1.86 0.18 15.46
CA LEU A 221 -1.93 1.25 16.46
C LEU A 221 -3.26 2.04 16.40
N MET A 222 -3.84 2.22 15.22
CA MET A 222 -5.18 2.80 15.07
C MET A 222 -6.27 1.88 15.62
N ASN A 223 -6.06 0.58 15.60
CA ASN A 223 -6.97 -0.46 16.09
C ASN A 223 -6.67 -0.90 17.56
N GLY A 224 -5.89 -0.12 18.31
CA GLY A 224 -5.60 -0.36 19.72
C GLY A 224 -4.52 -1.41 19.98
N SER A 225 -3.58 -1.61 19.06
CA SER A 225 -2.45 -2.53 19.18
C SER A 225 -2.87 -3.98 19.45
N THR A 226 -3.85 -4.45 18.70
CA THR A 226 -4.45 -5.79 18.85
C THR A 226 -3.70 -6.89 18.10
N GLY A 227 -2.74 -6.55 17.25
CA GLY A 227 -2.13 -7.46 16.28
C GLY A 227 -3.04 -7.80 15.09
N LYS A 228 -4.21 -7.14 15.00
CA LYS A 228 -5.26 -7.42 14.00
C LYS A 228 -5.59 -6.23 13.11
N PRO A 229 -4.62 -5.63 12.42
CA PRO A 229 -4.87 -4.49 11.53
C PRO A 229 -5.79 -4.84 10.36
N HIS A 230 -5.92 -6.13 10.02
CA HIS A 230 -6.84 -6.62 9.00
C HIS A 230 -8.32 -6.35 9.32
N GLU A 231 -8.71 -6.24 10.60
CA GLU A 231 -10.06 -5.85 10.99
C GLU A 231 -10.37 -4.40 10.57
N LEU A 232 -9.41 -3.49 10.76
CA LEU A 232 -9.54 -2.12 10.28
C LEU A 232 -9.53 -2.07 8.75
N LEU A 233 -8.65 -2.85 8.09
CA LEU A 233 -8.62 -2.97 6.64
C LEU A 233 -9.98 -3.42 6.07
N GLN A 234 -10.67 -4.36 6.73
CA GLN A 234 -12.02 -4.79 6.33
C GLN A 234 -13.03 -3.64 6.41
N ARG A 235 -12.99 -2.82 7.48
CA ARG A 235 -13.90 -1.69 7.66
C ARG A 235 -13.65 -0.56 6.65
N ILE A 236 -12.39 -0.26 6.38
CA ILE A 236 -11.99 0.74 5.36
C ILE A 236 -12.33 0.24 3.95
N GLY A 237 -12.26 -1.07 3.74
CA GLY A 237 -12.50 -1.72 2.45
C GLY A 237 -11.26 -1.75 1.56
N VAL A 238 -10.93 -2.95 1.09
CA VAL A 238 -9.74 -3.22 0.24
C VAL A 238 -9.74 -2.39 -1.05
N GLY A 239 -10.93 -2.05 -1.58
CA GLY A 239 -11.06 -1.17 -2.74
C GLY A 239 -10.52 0.26 -2.54
N ASN A 240 -10.31 0.69 -1.29
CA ASN A 240 -9.72 1.97 -0.95
C ASN A 240 -8.19 1.92 -0.80
N ILE A 241 -7.57 0.74 -0.96
CA ILE A 241 -6.12 0.55 -0.85
C ILE A 241 -5.47 0.78 -2.22
N GLY A 242 -4.50 1.69 -2.28
CA GLY A 242 -3.71 1.95 -3.49
C GLY A 242 -2.55 0.98 -3.64
N TYR A 243 -1.78 0.81 -2.60
CA TYR A 243 -0.72 -0.18 -2.45
C TYR A 243 -0.42 -0.41 -0.98
N ILE A 244 0.50 -1.31 -0.68
CA ILE A 244 0.79 -1.76 0.67
C ILE A 244 2.19 -1.30 1.08
N HIS A 245 2.35 -0.79 2.29
CA HIS A 245 3.62 -0.73 3.01
C HIS A 245 3.63 -1.87 4.02
N PHE A 246 4.18 -3.00 3.62
CA PHE A 246 4.11 -4.20 4.43
C PHE A 246 5.26 -4.26 5.43
N THR A 247 4.91 -4.22 6.70
CA THR A 247 5.85 -4.35 7.83
C THR A 247 5.13 -5.01 9.01
N ASP A 248 5.90 -5.48 9.98
CA ASP A 248 5.39 -5.99 11.26
C ASP A 248 5.65 -4.98 12.38
N THR A 249 5.07 -5.19 13.56
CA THR A 249 5.25 -4.35 14.76
C THR A 249 4.96 -5.15 16.02
N ASP A 250 5.47 -4.69 17.17
CA ASP A 250 5.09 -5.18 18.48
C ASP A 250 4.00 -4.32 19.14
N GLY A 251 3.32 -3.47 18.39
CA GLY A 251 2.27 -2.56 18.86
C GLY A 251 2.80 -1.36 19.64
N THR A 252 4.11 -1.13 19.63
CA THR A 252 4.73 0.03 20.28
C THR A 252 5.07 1.14 19.28
N ARG A 253 5.39 2.30 19.82
CA ARG A 253 5.87 3.46 19.03
C ARG A 253 7.37 3.63 19.21
N ARG A 254 8.00 4.20 18.19
CA ARG A 254 9.38 4.69 18.31
C ARG A 254 9.41 6.06 18.99
N ASP A 255 10.59 6.50 19.36
CA ASP A 255 10.85 7.75 20.09
C ASP A 255 10.19 8.98 19.46
N LYS A 256 10.04 9.01 18.14
CA LYS A 256 9.41 10.12 17.39
C LYS A 256 7.91 9.93 17.15
N GLY A 257 7.30 8.89 17.74
CA GLY A 257 5.87 8.69 17.75
C GLY A 257 5.30 7.90 16.55
N THR A 258 6.09 7.50 15.55
CA THR A 258 5.67 6.54 14.52
C THR A 258 5.67 5.10 15.08
N SER A 259 4.99 4.16 14.41
CA SER A 259 5.01 2.75 14.80
C SER A 259 6.43 2.18 14.73
N LYS A 260 6.74 1.24 15.60
CA LYS A 260 8.01 0.52 15.56
C LYS A 260 7.91 -0.58 14.51
N HIS A 261 8.62 -0.41 13.41
CA HIS A 261 8.68 -1.40 12.34
C HIS A 261 9.59 -2.56 12.74
N LEU A 262 9.13 -3.76 12.49
CA LEU A 262 9.85 -5.02 12.65
C LEU A 262 9.80 -5.81 11.35
N ALA A 263 10.77 -6.71 11.18
CA ALA A 263 10.71 -7.64 10.06
C ALA A 263 9.51 -8.58 10.20
N CYS A 264 8.93 -8.99 9.07
CA CYS A 264 7.78 -9.89 9.03
C CYS A 264 8.03 -11.16 9.85
N GLY A 265 7.16 -11.43 10.82
CA GLY A 265 7.23 -12.53 11.76
C GLY A 265 8.01 -12.26 13.06
N ASP A 266 8.63 -11.09 13.20
CA ASP A 266 9.31 -10.67 14.42
C ASP A 266 8.40 -9.83 15.35
N GLY A 267 7.18 -9.48 14.90
CA GLY A 267 6.17 -8.74 15.65
C GLY A 267 4.97 -9.58 16.04
N HIS A 268 3.83 -8.92 16.23
CA HIS A 268 2.59 -9.56 16.67
C HIS A 268 1.45 -9.52 15.63
N ILE A 269 1.70 -8.97 14.44
CA ILE A 269 0.67 -8.85 13.40
C ILE A 269 0.23 -10.24 12.92
N ASP A 270 -1.08 -10.47 12.85
CA ASP A 270 -1.63 -11.61 12.13
C ASP A 270 -1.48 -11.39 10.61
N VAL A 271 -0.28 -11.76 10.13
CA VAL A 271 0.12 -11.62 8.73
C VAL A 271 -0.78 -12.44 7.81
N THR A 272 -1.12 -13.66 8.24
CA THR A 272 -1.97 -14.55 7.44
C THR A 272 -3.37 -13.96 7.26
N ALA A 273 -3.99 -13.48 8.33
CA ALA A 273 -5.30 -12.83 8.25
C ALA A 273 -5.26 -11.53 7.41
N SER A 274 -4.17 -10.78 7.47
CA SER A 274 -3.97 -9.60 6.61
C SER A 274 -3.92 -9.98 5.14
N PHE A 275 -3.16 -11.01 4.77
CA PHE A 275 -3.08 -11.51 3.40
C PHE A 275 -4.41 -12.10 2.92
N GLU A 276 -5.10 -12.88 3.74
CA GLU A 276 -6.44 -13.41 3.43
C GLU A 276 -7.45 -12.28 3.16
N THR A 277 -7.42 -11.22 3.98
CA THR A 277 -8.30 -10.07 3.80
C THR A 277 -8.04 -9.36 2.47
N LEU A 278 -6.77 -9.12 2.14
CA LEU A 278 -6.37 -8.52 0.86
C LEU A 278 -6.78 -9.41 -0.32
N TRP A 279 -6.54 -10.72 -0.23
CA TRP A 279 -6.86 -11.68 -1.28
C TRP A 279 -8.37 -11.76 -1.54
N LYS A 280 -9.16 -11.96 -0.47
CA LYS A 280 -10.63 -12.04 -0.54
C LYS A 280 -11.24 -10.72 -0.98
N GLY A 281 -10.66 -9.59 -0.61
CA GLY A 281 -11.05 -8.26 -1.05
C GLY A 281 -10.65 -7.92 -2.49
N GLY A 282 -9.97 -8.82 -3.20
CA GLY A 282 -9.62 -8.65 -4.61
C GLY A 282 -8.40 -7.76 -4.86
N PHE A 283 -7.54 -7.53 -3.88
CA PHE A 283 -6.30 -6.77 -4.10
C PHE A 283 -5.41 -7.44 -5.14
N ARG A 284 -4.90 -6.64 -6.10
CA ARG A 284 -4.04 -7.10 -7.21
C ARG A 284 -2.88 -6.12 -7.48
N GLY A 285 -2.52 -5.35 -6.44
CA GLY A 285 -1.55 -4.26 -6.53
C GLY A 285 -0.15 -4.65 -6.07
N TRP A 286 0.57 -3.64 -5.58
CA TRP A 286 1.94 -3.72 -5.10
C TRP A 286 2.00 -3.96 -3.60
N MET A 287 2.76 -4.99 -3.22
CA MET A 287 3.20 -5.27 -1.85
C MET A 287 4.60 -4.68 -1.70
N ASN A 288 4.69 -3.46 -1.24
CA ASN A 288 5.95 -2.80 -0.96
C ASN A 288 6.38 -3.10 0.49
N ILE A 289 7.58 -3.59 0.68
CA ILE A 289 8.11 -3.88 2.01
C ILE A 289 8.66 -2.58 2.59
N ASP A 290 8.13 -2.15 3.73
CA ASP A 290 8.66 -1.01 4.47
C ASP A 290 9.57 -1.48 5.60
N THR A 291 10.83 -1.06 5.52
CA THR A 291 11.86 -1.41 6.48
C THR A 291 12.37 -0.19 7.26
N TRP A 292 11.50 0.81 7.49
CA TRP A 292 11.88 2.03 8.19
C TRP A 292 12.56 1.74 9.53
N GLU A 293 13.81 2.23 9.66
CA GLU A 293 14.66 2.08 10.83
C GLU A 293 14.86 0.63 11.32
N ILE A 294 14.72 -0.36 10.43
CA ILE A 294 15.12 -1.74 10.72
C ILE A 294 16.64 -1.87 10.52
N PRO A 295 17.38 -2.49 11.45
CA PRO A 295 18.85 -2.56 11.39
C PRO A 295 19.41 -3.31 10.17
N ASP A 296 18.71 -4.35 9.73
CA ASP A 296 19.02 -5.11 8.51
C ASP A 296 17.84 -5.12 7.55
N PRO A 297 17.76 -4.11 6.66
CA PRO A 297 16.69 -4.04 5.69
C PRO A 297 16.69 -5.19 4.67
N TYR A 298 17.86 -5.78 4.38
CA TYR A 298 17.96 -6.94 3.48
C TYR A 298 17.29 -8.18 4.08
N ASP A 299 17.55 -8.46 5.36
CA ASP A 299 16.90 -9.60 6.04
C ASP A 299 15.40 -9.39 6.18
N ALA A 300 14.96 -8.18 6.54
CA ALA A 300 13.55 -7.83 6.62
C ALA A 300 12.83 -8.02 5.28
N CYS A 301 13.43 -7.56 4.18
CA CYS A 301 12.91 -7.79 2.82
C CYS A 301 12.81 -9.28 2.49
N ARG A 302 13.84 -10.08 2.81
CA ARG A 302 13.79 -11.55 2.58
C ARG A 302 12.70 -12.24 3.39
N LYS A 303 12.51 -11.88 4.67
CA LYS A 303 11.46 -12.45 5.52
C LYS A 303 10.08 -12.15 4.95
N ALA A 304 9.81 -10.89 4.61
CA ALA A 304 8.54 -10.48 4.05
C ALA A 304 8.26 -11.13 2.68
N LYS A 305 9.27 -11.19 1.79
CA LYS A 305 9.13 -11.87 0.48
C LYS A 305 8.77 -13.33 0.64
N ARG A 306 9.47 -14.06 1.53
CA ARG A 306 9.14 -15.48 1.85
C ARG A 306 7.73 -15.65 2.38
N ALA A 307 7.24 -14.73 3.23
CA ALA A 307 5.88 -14.81 3.75
C ALA A 307 4.84 -14.62 2.64
N ILE A 308 5.08 -13.69 1.72
CA ILE A 308 4.21 -13.46 0.56
C ILE A 308 4.21 -14.68 -0.35
N ASP A 309 5.37 -15.22 -0.70
CA ASP A 309 5.48 -16.38 -1.60
C ASP A 309 4.80 -17.62 -0.99
N ALA A 310 5.06 -17.90 0.29
CA ALA A 310 4.44 -19.00 1.02
C ALA A 310 2.90 -18.88 1.12
N PHE A 311 2.34 -17.68 1.09
CA PHE A 311 0.89 -17.49 1.04
C PHE A 311 0.28 -18.01 -0.26
N PHE A 312 0.99 -17.87 -1.39
CA PHE A 312 0.53 -18.37 -2.69
C PHE A 312 0.87 -19.85 -2.94
N GLU A 313 1.84 -20.41 -2.21
CA GLU A 313 2.22 -21.83 -2.32
C GLU A 313 1.34 -22.77 -1.50
N ARG A 314 0.66 -22.28 -0.46
CA ARG A 314 -0.18 -23.07 0.48
C ARG A 314 -1.58 -23.37 -0.03
N SER A 315 -1.79 -23.44 -1.33
CA SER A 315 -3.12 -23.64 -1.92
C SER A 315 -3.31 -25.07 -2.39
#